data_6dace84f8fadf3cb4168caf6cd63cbc5
#
_entry.id   6dace84f8fadf3cb4168caf6cd63cbc5
#
_cell.length_a   1.000
_cell.length_b   1.000
_cell.length_c   1.000
_cell.angle_alpha   90.00
_cell.angle_beta   90.00
_cell.angle_gamma   90.00
#
_symmetry.space_group_name_H-M   'P 1'
#
loop_
_entity.id
_entity.type
_entity.pdbx_description
1 polymer ?
#
loop_
_entity_poly.entity_id
_entity_poly.type
_entity_poly.pdbx_seq_one_letter_code
_entity_poly.pdbx_strand_id
1 'polypeptide(L)'
;MTQDKISAAITQQVTILDPFLINQKPLLNSLAEHLVATFHQGGRLFLIGSGPFGAIAGLIGQTFLHRQTLERPALPAIALTNDAGLATFLASDDLGSQLFSRQLRALASSQDTVLVLAGTNLSPADREALGAARQLGCRTILITSEQAELADIRTDISLSLPSDSMPRLLENTLFIGNLLCALVEGELFGI
;
A
#
# COMPACT_ATOMS: atom_id res chain seq x y z
N MET A 1 -23.44 -30.06 -11.45
CA MET A 1 -21.99 -30.18 -11.54
C MET A 1 -21.38 -29.15 -10.60
N THR A 2 -20.77 -29.60 -9.54
CA THR A 2 -20.05 -28.70 -8.62
C THR A 2 -18.79 -28.25 -9.35
N GLN A 3 -18.76 -26.99 -9.79
CA GLN A 3 -17.54 -26.43 -10.38
C GLN A 3 -16.41 -26.64 -9.36
N ASP A 4 -15.29 -27.14 -9.82
CA ASP A 4 -14.12 -27.30 -8.96
C ASP A 4 -13.63 -25.90 -8.51
N LYS A 5 -14.01 -25.53 -7.27
CA LYS A 5 -13.69 -24.23 -6.69
C LYS A 5 -12.18 -23.98 -6.57
N ILE A 6 -11.40 -25.04 -6.41
CA ILE A 6 -9.95 -24.95 -6.30
C ILE A 6 -9.36 -24.53 -7.65
N SER A 7 -9.69 -25.27 -8.71
CA SER A 7 -9.21 -24.94 -10.06
C SER A 7 -9.69 -23.57 -10.53
N ALA A 8 -10.93 -23.20 -10.19
CA ALA A 8 -11.47 -21.89 -10.51
C ALA A 8 -10.68 -20.77 -9.80
N ALA A 9 -10.36 -20.94 -8.51
CA ALA A 9 -9.59 -19.95 -7.75
C ALA A 9 -8.16 -19.81 -8.29
N ILE A 10 -7.49 -20.90 -8.60
CA ILE A 10 -6.15 -20.90 -9.21
C ILE A 10 -6.17 -20.18 -10.56
N THR A 11 -7.09 -20.59 -11.44
CA THR A 11 -7.23 -19.97 -12.77
C THR A 11 -7.46 -18.45 -12.66
N GLN A 12 -8.38 -18.05 -11.81
CA GLN A 12 -8.68 -16.63 -11.58
C GLN A 12 -7.43 -15.85 -11.13
N GLN A 13 -6.67 -16.40 -10.17
CA GLN A 13 -5.47 -15.75 -9.66
C GLN A 13 -4.39 -15.59 -10.74
N VAL A 14 -4.11 -16.64 -11.49
CA VAL A 14 -3.10 -16.62 -12.56
C VAL A 14 -3.51 -15.66 -13.68
N THR A 15 -4.78 -15.69 -14.09
CA THR A 15 -5.31 -14.82 -15.15
C THR A 15 -5.24 -13.33 -14.80
N ILE A 16 -5.32 -12.98 -13.52
CA ILE A 16 -5.21 -11.60 -13.07
C ILE A 16 -3.74 -11.20 -12.93
N LEU A 17 -2.96 -11.97 -12.17
CA LEU A 17 -1.65 -11.54 -11.69
C LEU A 17 -0.57 -11.55 -12.77
N ASP A 18 -0.50 -12.62 -13.58
CA ASP A 18 0.58 -12.79 -14.55
C ASP A 18 0.61 -11.67 -15.62
N PRO A 19 -0.47 -11.40 -16.39
CA PRO A 19 -0.46 -10.33 -17.38
C PRO A 19 -0.34 -8.94 -16.72
N PHE A 20 -0.89 -8.76 -15.53
CA PHE A 20 -0.76 -7.50 -14.81
C PHE A 20 0.70 -7.19 -14.49
N LEU A 21 1.43 -8.13 -13.87
CA LEU A 21 2.83 -7.92 -13.49
C LEU A 21 3.74 -7.69 -14.72
N ILE A 22 3.51 -8.44 -15.81
CA ILE A 22 4.27 -8.24 -17.05
C ILE A 22 4.08 -6.82 -17.57
N ASN A 23 2.84 -6.34 -17.63
CA ASN A 23 2.52 -5.00 -18.13
C ASN A 23 2.98 -3.88 -17.19
N GLN A 24 2.95 -4.10 -15.88
CA GLN A 24 3.33 -3.10 -14.87
C GLN A 24 4.81 -3.16 -14.43
N LYS A 25 5.60 -4.06 -15.02
CA LYS A 25 7.02 -4.20 -14.67
C LYS A 25 7.82 -2.88 -14.67
N PRO A 26 7.70 -2.00 -15.69
CA PRO A 26 8.41 -0.71 -15.65
C PRO A 26 7.97 0.18 -14.50
N LEU A 27 6.69 0.20 -14.20
CA LEU A 27 6.14 1.00 -13.09
C LEU A 27 6.58 0.45 -11.73
N LEU A 28 6.59 -0.86 -11.54
CA LEU A 28 7.07 -1.50 -10.31
C LEU A 28 8.55 -1.24 -10.05
N ASN A 29 9.38 -1.28 -11.09
CA ASN A 29 10.79 -0.92 -10.97
C ASN A 29 10.95 0.57 -10.60
N SER A 30 10.23 1.46 -11.26
CA SER A 30 10.25 2.90 -10.93
C SER A 30 9.78 3.19 -9.50
N LEU A 31 8.81 2.42 -9.00
CA LEU A 31 8.36 2.50 -7.60
C LEU A 31 9.47 2.06 -6.64
N ALA A 32 10.18 0.97 -6.94
CA ALA A 32 11.29 0.50 -6.12
C ALA A 32 12.42 1.54 -6.09
N GLU A 33 12.85 2.04 -7.24
CA GLU A 33 13.84 3.12 -7.35
C GLU A 33 13.44 4.37 -6.54
N HIS A 34 12.16 4.74 -6.60
CA HIS A 34 11.65 5.86 -5.82
C HIS A 34 11.72 5.60 -4.32
N LEU A 35 11.36 4.41 -3.83
CA LEU A 35 11.46 4.05 -2.41
C LEU A 35 12.93 4.01 -1.95
N VAL A 36 13.83 3.51 -2.78
CA VAL A 36 15.29 3.57 -2.54
C VAL A 36 15.74 5.03 -2.35
N ALA A 37 15.33 5.92 -3.25
CA ALA A 37 15.64 7.35 -3.15
C ALA A 37 15.07 7.98 -1.88
N THR A 38 13.82 7.61 -1.50
CA THR A 38 13.18 8.03 -0.25
C THR A 38 14.05 7.65 0.95
N PHE A 39 14.49 6.40 1.04
CA PHE A 39 15.29 5.91 2.17
C PHE A 39 16.70 6.52 2.20
N HIS A 40 17.34 6.73 1.06
CA HIS A 40 18.63 7.42 0.97
C HIS A 40 18.58 8.88 1.44
N GLN A 41 17.43 9.54 1.27
CA GLN A 41 17.21 10.92 1.74
C GLN A 41 16.81 11.00 3.21
N GLY A 42 16.74 9.87 3.92
CA GLY A 42 16.30 9.79 5.30
C GLY A 42 14.78 9.85 5.48
N GLY A 43 14.03 9.74 4.38
CA GLY A 43 12.57 9.65 4.38
C GLY A 43 12.07 8.27 4.81
N ARG A 44 10.77 8.19 5.03
CA ARG A 44 10.04 7.00 5.50
C ARG A 44 8.95 6.60 4.52
N LEU A 45 8.58 5.32 4.56
CA LEU A 45 7.40 4.80 3.89
C LEU A 45 6.25 4.70 4.92
N PHE A 46 5.20 5.49 4.74
CA PHE A 46 3.95 5.32 5.49
C PHE A 46 2.98 4.44 4.70
N LEU A 47 2.47 3.39 5.35
CA LEU A 47 1.51 2.46 4.77
C LEU A 47 0.15 2.67 5.44
N ILE A 48 -0.87 2.77 4.61
CA ILE A 48 -2.24 3.06 5.02
C ILE A 48 -3.20 2.09 4.31
N GLY A 49 -4.21 1.66 5.02
CA GLY A 49 -5.32 0.90 4.45
C GLY A 49 -6.45 0.79 5.46
N SER A 50 -7.68 0.88 4.99
CA SER A 50 -8.87 0.72 5.81
C SER A 50 -9.39 -0.72 5.78
N GLY A 51 -9.99 -1.17 6.89
CA GLY A 51 -10.53 -2.52 7.00
C GLY A 51 -9.47 -3.60 6.75
N PRO A 52 -9.72 -4.60 5.88
CA PRO A 52 -8.77 -5.69 5.64
C PRO A 52 -7.46 -5.22 5.00
N PHE A 53 -7.45 -4.11 4.27
CA PHE A 53 -6.22 -3.52 3.72
C PHE A 53 -5.31 -2.95 4.82
N GLY A 54 -5.86 -2.62 5.99
CA GLY A 54 -5.07 -2.25 7.16
C GLY A 54 -4.17 -3.38 7.64
N ALA A 55 -4.69 -4.62 7.67
CA ALA A 55 -3.88 -5.80 8.00
C ALA A 55 -2.77 -6.03 6.96
N ILE A 56 -3.08 -5.86 5.66
CA ILE A 56 -2.09 -5.97 4.58
C ILE A 56 -1.01 -4.88 4.72
N ALA A 57 -1.39 -3.63 5.00
CA ALA A 57 -0.45 -2.53 5.24
C ALA A 57 0.49 -2.86 6.42
N GLY A 58 -0.05 -3.43 7.50
CA GLY A 58 0.73 -3.89 8.65
C GLY A 58 1.74 -4.97 8.28
N LEU A 59 1.33 -5.99 7.51
CA LEU A 59 2.21 -7.07 7.06
C LEU A 59 3.34 -6.54 6.15
N ILE A 60 3.02 -5.71 5.18
CA ILE A 60 4.01 -5.09 4.29
C ILE A 60 4.98 -4.24 5.11
N GLY A 61 4.49 -3.40 6.04
CA GLY A 61 5.33 -2.60 6.91
C GLY A 61 6.32 -3.43 7.73
N GLN A 62 5.87 -4.58 8.28
CA GLN A 62 6.73 -5.51 9.01
C GLN A 62 7.81 -6.11 8.10
N THR A 63 7.50 -6.42 6.84
CA THR A 63 8.47 -6.94 5.87
C THR A 63 9.60 -5.94 5.61
N PHE A 64 9.29 -4.66 5.46
CA PHE A 64 10.28 -3.59 5.34
C PHE A 64 11.10 -3.39 6.63
N LEU A 65 10.43 -3.37 7.79
CA LEU A 65 11.07 -3.15 9.09
C LEU A 65 12.00 -4.31 9.49
N HIS A 66 11.60 -5.55 9.22
CA HIS A 66 12.42 -6.71 9.59
C HIS A 66 13.31 -7.13 8.40
N ARG A 67 12.79 -7.97 7.52
CA ARG A 67 13.45 -8.49 6.29
C ARG A 67 12.54 -9.50 5.62
N GLN A 68 12.85 -9.88 4.39
CA GLN A 68 12.23 -11.06 3.77
C GLN A 68 13.06 -12.32 4.01
N THR A 69 14.24 -12.39 3.44
CA THR A 69 15.08 -13.60 3.45
C THR A 69 16.47 -13.35 4.03
N LEU A 70 17.12 -12.25 3.67
CA LEU A 70 18.52 -11.99 4.03
C LEU A 70 18.63 -10.98 5.18
N GLU A 71 19.69 -11.14 5.99
CA GLU A 71 20.00 -10.21 7.06
C GLU A 71 20.35 -8.84 6.49
N ARG A 72 19.67 -7.81 6.95
CA ARG A 72 19.90 -6.42 6.54
C ARG A 72 19.41 -5.43 7.61
N PRO A 73 19.87 -4.19 7.57
CA PRO A 73 19.29 -3.13 8.40
C PRO A 73 17.79 -2.93 8.17
N ALA A 74 17.08 -2.48 9.21
CA ALA A 74 15.66 -2.13 9.11
C ALA A 74 15.46 -0.97 8.12
N LEU A 75 14.45 -1.08 7.25
CA LEU A 75 14.01 0.01 6.39
C LEU A 75 12.87 0.76 7.07
N PRO A 76 12.88 2.12 7.05
CA PRO A 76 11.95 2.93 7.83
C PRO A 76 10.55 2.93 7.20
N ALA A 77 9.75 1.91 7.49
CA ALA A 77 8.36 1.76 7.05
C ALA A 77 7.42 1.72 8.27
N ILE A 78 6.35 2.49 8.22
CA ILE A 78 5.40 2.64 9.33
C ILE A 78 3.98 2.42 8.82
N ALA A 79 3.32 1.39 9.33
CA ALA A 79 1.90 1.18 9.07
C ALA A 79 1.05 1.97 10.09
N LEU A 80 0.29 2.93 9.61
CA LEU A 80 -0.54 3.82 10.47
C LEU A 80 -1.85 3.16 10.93
N THR A 81 -2.07 1.91 10.61
CA THR A 81 -3.30 1.16 10.87
C THR A 81 -3.32 0.47 12.22
N ASN A 82 -2.22 0.47 12.96
CA ASN A 82 -2.02 -0.36 14.15
C ASN A 82 -2.43 0.32 15.47
N ASP A 83 -2.87 1.60 15.44
CA ASP A 83 -3.30 2.32 16.64
C ASP A 83 -4.81 2.17 16.87
N ALA A 84 -5.20 1.05 17.50
CA ALA A 84 -6.59 0.79 17.84
C ALA A 84 -7.13 1.78 18.89
N GLY A 85 -6.29 2.28 19.78
CA GLY A 85 -6.66 3.27 20.79
C GLY A 85 -7.07 4.59 20.14
N LEU A 86 -6.23 5.11 19.26
CA LEU A 86 -6.54 6.31 18.49
C LEU A 86 -7.79 6.13 17.62
N ALA A 87 -7.92 4.97 16.96
CA ALA A 87 -9.06 4.68 16.09
C ALA A 87 -10.39 4.72 16.86
N THR A 88 -10.46 4.07 18.03
CA THR A 88 -11.67 4.05 18.86
C THR A 88 -11.97 5.43 19.48
N PHE A 89 -10.93 6.18 19.88
CA PHE A 89 -11.08 7.52 20.40
C PHE A 89 -11.63 8.48 19.34
N LEU A 90 -11.08 8.47 18.14
CA LEU A 90 -11.60 9.29 17.03
C LEU A 90 -13.02 8.88 16.60
N ALA A 91 -13.33 7.58 16.67
CA ALA A 91 -14.67 7.11 16.37
C ALA A 91 -15.71 7.62 17.37
N SER A 92 -15.36 7.75 18.67
CA SER A 92 -16.27 8.29 19.68
C SER A 92 -16.58 9.78 19.49
N ASP A 93 -15.71 10.50 18.79
CA ASP A 93 -15.85 11.94 18.49
C ASP A 93 -16.37 12.20 17.05
N ASP A 94 -16.82 11.18 16.33
CA ASP A 94 -17.22 11.25 14.91
C ASP A 94 -16.10 11.74 13.96
N LEU A 95 -14.84 11.58 14.38
CA LEU A 95 -13.62 11.99 13.65
C LEU A 95 -12.88 10.82 13.00
N GLY A 96 -13.54 9.68 12.80
CA GLY A 96 -12.91 8.46 12.26
C GLY A 96 -12.23 8.65 10.90
N SER A 97 -12.73 9.57 10.05
CA SER A 97 -12.08 9.92 8.78
C SER A 97 -10.68 10.52 8.96
N GLN A 98 -10.36 11.07 10.12
CA GLN A 98 -9.08 11.72 10.39
C GLN A 98 -8.01 10.76 10.93
N LEU A 99 -8.30 9.46 11.03
CA LEU A 99 -7.39 8.48 11.65
C LEU A 99 -5.97 8.56 11.08
N PHE A 100 -5.84 8.54 9.78
CA PHE A 100 -4.53 8.55 9.13
C PHE A 100 -3.99 9.96 8.92
N SER A 101 -4.85 10.90 8.56
CA SER A 101 -4.44 12.28 8.30
C SER A 101 -3.85 12.98 9.54
N ARG A 102 -4.37 12.68 10.74
CA ARG A 102 -3.80 13.19 12.00
C ARG A 102 -2.39 12.65 12.24
N GLN A 103 -2.19 11.35 12.04
CA GLN A 103 -0.89 10.72 12.19
C GLN A 103 0.12 11.26 11.16
N LEU A 104 -0.29 11.40 9.89
CA LEU A 104 0.56 11.99 8.86
C LEU A 104 0.98 13.42 9.21
N ARG A 105 0.06 14.28 9.62
CA ARG A 105 0.38 15.66 10.02
C ARG A 105 1.35 15.76 11.20
N ALA A 106 1.36 14.75 12.08
CA ALA A 106 2.26 14.70 13.22
C ALA A 106 3.65 14.11 12.87
N LEU A 107 3.74 13.23 11.90
CA LEU A 107 4.91 12.40 11.67
C LEU A 107 5.59 12.62 10.31
N ALA A 108 4.82 12.97 9.28
CA ALA A 108 5.33 12.98 7.91
C ALA A 108 5.91 14.33 7.49
N SER A 109 6.83 14.27 6.55
CA SER A 109 7.50 15.41 5.90
C SER A 109 7.52 15.24 4.38
N SER A 110 7.96 16.24 3.65
CA SER A 110 8.06 16.20 2.18
C SER A 110 9.07 15.18 1.64
N GLN A 111 9.90 14.59 2.48
CA GLN A 111 10.85 13.54 2.10
C GLN A 111 10.21 12.13 2.15
N ASP A 112 9.02 12.03 2.73
CA ASP A 112 8.37 10.75 2.97
C ASP A 112 7.49 10.33 1.79
N THR A 113 7.26 9.03 1.68
CA THR A 113 6.34 8.42 0.72
C THR A 113 5.14 7.83 1.47
N VAL A 114 3.94 8.06 0.96
CA VAL A 114 2.69 7.51 1.50
C VAL A 114 2.09 6.53 0.51
N LEU A 115 1.98 5.27 0.89
CA LEU A 115 1.34 4.19 0.13
C LEU A 115 -0.02 3.87 0.73
N VAL A 116 -1.08 4.11 -0.02
CA VAL A 116 -2.45 3.78 0.35
C VAL A 116 -2.90 2.52 -0.37
N LEU A 117 -3.45 1.58 0.38
CA LEU A 117 -3.99 0.32 -0.10
C LEU A 117 -5.52 0.34 0.02
N ALA A 118 -6.21 0.14 -1.09
CA ALA A 118 -7.67 0.17 -1.12
C ALA A 118 -8.23 -0.89 -2.08
N GLY A 119 -9.52 -1.17 -1.97
CA GLY A 119 -10.26 -2.04 -2.88
C GLY A 119 -10.99 -1.26 -3.98
N THR A 120 -12.24 -1.66 -4.23
CA THR A 120 -13.13 -0.97 -5.18
C THR A 120 -13.61 0.40 -4.68
N ASN A 121 -13.49 0.66 -3.37
CA ASN A 121 -13.86 1.93 -2.76
C ASN A 121 -12.76 2.39 -1.79
N LEU A 122 -12.42 3.68 -1.85
CA LEU A 122 -11.60 4.32 -0.84
C LEU A 122 -12.50 4.80 0.30
N SER A 123 -12.12 4.48 1.53
CA SER A 123 -12.80 5.00 2.71
C SER A 123 -12.62 6.53 2.83
N PRO A 124 -13.48 7.22 3.59
CA PRO A 124 -13.24 8.64 3.90
C PRO A 124 -11.86 8.90 4.54
N ALA A 125 -11.36 7.96 5.36
CA ALA A 125 -10.05 8.05 5.99
C ALA A 125 -8.90 7.93 4.97
N ASP A 126 -9.01 7.05 3.98
CA ASP A 126 -8.02 6.90 2.90
C ASP A 126 -7.97 8.17 2.03
N ARG A 127 -9.12 8.74 1.70
CA ARG A 127 -9.24 9.98 0.92
C ARG A 127 -8.61 11.17 1.66
N GLU A 128 -8.94 11.33 2.94
CA GLU A 128 -8.38 12.40 3.77
C GLU A 128 -6.87 12.25 3.97
N ALA A 129 -6.37 11.01 4.10
CA ALA A 129 -4.95 10.72 4.17
C ALA A 129 -4.19 11.14 2.91
N LEU A 130 -4.71 10.81 1.73
CA LEU A 130 -4.11 11.24 0.45
C LEU A 130 -4.09 12.76 0.32
N GLY A 131 -5.17 13.44 0.74
CA GLY A 131 -5.23 14.89 0.79
C GLY A 131 -4.17 15.50 1.72
N ALA A 132 -4.02 14.96 2.93
CA ALA A 132 -3.03 15.38 3.91
C ALA A 132 -1.59 15.13 3.41
N ALA A 133 -1.31 13.95 2.87
CA ALA A 133 0.00 13.60 2.32
C ALA A 133 0.44 14.61 1.24
N ARG A 134 -0.45 14.95 0.32
CA ARG A 134 -0.17 15.95 -0.73
C ARG A 134 0.07 17.35 -0.17
N GLN A 135 -0.71 17.78 0.84
CA GLN A 135 -0.50 19.07 1.51
C GLN A 135 0.87 19.15 2.21
N LEU A 136 1.36 18.02 2.72
CA LEU A 136 2.68 17.89 3.34
C LEU A 136 3.82 17.77 2.32
N GLY A 137 3.51 17.63 1.02
CA GLY A 137 4.51 17.45 -0.02
C GLY A 137 5.05 16.01 -0.11
N CYS A 138 4.42 15.05 0.56
CA CYS A 138 4.78 13.65 0.43
C CYS A 138 4.47 13.13 -0.97
N ARG A 139 5.27 12.18 -1.45
CA ARG A 139 4.91 11.41 -2.63
C ARG A 139 3.81 10.42 -2.30
N THR A 140 2.81 10.35 -3.16
CA THR A 140 1.62 9.54 -2.92
C THR A 140 1.51 8.39 -3.92
N ILE A 141 1.32 7.18 -3.40
CA ILE A 141 1.12 5.95 -4.18
C ILE A 141 -0.20 5.33 -3.75
N LEU A 142 -1.00 4.90 -4.73
CA LEU A 142 -2.26 4.21 -4.48
C LEU A 142 -2.24 2.84 -5.17
N ILE A 143 -2.53 1.76 -4.43
CA ILE A 143 -2.85 0.45 -4.99
C ILE A 143 -4.34 0.20 -4.75
N THR A 144 -5.10 -0.02 -5.82
CA THR A 144 -6.55 -0.13 -5.75
C THR A 144 -7.09 -1.02 -6.88
N SER A 145 -8.40 -1.23 -6.93
CA SER A 145 -9.09 -1.85 -8.07
C SER A 145 -9.15 -0.89 -9.27
N GLU A 146 -9.10 -1.40 -10.50
CA GLU A 146 -9.39 -0.60 -11.69
C GLU A 146 -10.84 -0.09 -11.75
N GLN A 147 -11.74 -0.70 -10.95
CA GLN A 147 -13.14 -0.30 -10.82
C GLN A 147 -13.37 0.75 -9.73
N ALA A 148 -12.31 1.20 -9.06
CA ALA A 148 -12.43 2.22 -8.03
C ALA A 148 -12.79 3.59 -8.62
N GLU A 149 -13.76 4.25 -8.00
CA GLU A 149 -14.10 5.63 -8.36
C GLU A 149 -13.06 6.61 -7.80
N LEU A 150 -12.24 7.15 -8.70
CA LEU A 150 -11.12 8.02 -8.37
C LEU A 150 -11.31 9.47 -8.87
N ALA A 151 -12.53 9.88 -9.24
CA ALA A 151 -12.79 11.19 -9.90
C ALA A 151 -12.15 12.39 -9.17
N ASP A 152 -12.13 12.36 -7.84
CA ASP A 152 -11.59 13.45 -7.01
C ASP A 152 -10.22 13.11 -6.39
N ILE A 153 -9.67 11.94 -6.71
CA ILE A 153 -8.42 11.45 -6.14
C ILE A 153 -7.27 11.73 -7.10
N ARG A 154 -6.27 12.43 -6.60
CA ARG A 154 -5.02 12.65 -7.32
C ARG A 154 -3.89 12.05 -6.51
N THR A 155 -3.14 11.14 -7.13
CA THR A 155 -1.92 10.53 -6.60
C THR A 155 -0.81 10.69 -7.62
N ASP A 156 0.44 10.65 -7.16
CA ASP A 156 1.58 10.71 -8.07
C ASP A 156 1.71 9.42 -8.88
N ILE A 157 1.39 8.30 -8.24
CA ILE A 157 1.42 6.97 -8.87
C ILE A 157 0.19 6.18 -8.45
N SER A 158 -0.44 5.49 -9.40
CA SER A 158 -1.56 4.58 -9.16
C SER A 158 -1.33 3.24 -9.85
N LEU A 159 -1.46 2.16 -9.07
CA LEU A 159 -1.54 0.79 -9.57
C LEU A 159 -2.99 0.30 -9.45
N SER A 160 -3.63 0.07 -10.59
CA SER A 160 -5.02 -0.37 -10.66
C SER A 160 -5.08 -1.86 -11.00
N LEU A 161 -5.45 -2.68 -10.02
CA LEU A 161 -5.58 -4.13 -10.16
C LEU A 161 -6.83 -4.49 -10.97
N PRO A 162 -6.75 -5.36 -11.98
CA PRO A 162 -7.88 -5.74 -12.84
C PRO A 162 -8.80 -6.77 -12.14
N SER A 163 -9.37 -6.40 -11.02
CA SER A 163 -10.28 -7.23 -10.24
C SER A 163 -11.20 -6.39 -9.37
N ASP A 164 -12.42 -6.88 -9.15
CA ASP A 164 -13.39 -6.39 -8.17
C ASP A 164 -13.56 -7.36 -6.98
N SER A 165 -12.95 -8.53 -7.08
CA SER A 165 -13.03 -9.55 -6.04
C SER A 165 -12.14 -9.20 -4.85
N MET A 166 -12.75 -8.95 -3.69
CA MET A 166 -12.02 -8.62 -2.46
C MET A 166 -10.90 -9.62 -2.13
N PRO A 167 -11.11 -10.96 -2.17
CA PRO A 167 -10.02 -11.92 -1.96
C PRO A 167 -8.85 -11.71 -2.93
N ARG A 168 -9.13 -11.54 -4.23
CA ARG A 168 -8.09 -11.33 -5.25
C ARG A 168 -7.35 -10.01 -5.03
N LEU A 169 -8.07 -8.95 -4.67
CA LEU A 169 -7.46 -7.65 -4.36
C LEU A 169 -6.51 -7.76 -3.17
N LEU A 170 -6.90 -8.42 -2.08
CA LEU A 170 -6.06 -8.59 -0.89
C LEU A 170 -4.81 -9.42 -1.19
N GLU A 171 -4.97 -10.57 -1.86
CA GLU A 171 -3.86 -11.46 -2.23
C GLU A 171 -2.86 -10.75 -3.14
N ASN A 172 -3.35 -10.06 -4.18
CA ASN A 172 -2.49 -9.38 -5.15
C ASN A 172 -1.83 -8.14 -4.55
N THR A 173 -2.53 -7.39 -3.68
CA THR A 173 -1.94 -6.25 -2.96
C THR A 173 -0.80 -6.70 -2.05
N LEU A 174 -0.99 -7.79 -1.30
CA LEU A 174 0.08 -8.35 -0.47
C LEU A 174 1.27 -8.84 -1.31
N PHE A 175 1.00 -9.53 -2.41
CA PHE A 175 2.04 -9.99 -3.34
C PHE A 175 2.87 -8.81 -3.87
N ILE A 176 2.21 -7.75 -4.34
CA ILE A 176 2.88 -6.54 -4.86
C ILE A 176 3.69 -5.86 -3.76
N GLY A 177 3.16 -5.75 -2.55
CA GLY A 177 3.89 -5.17 -1.43
C GLY A 177 5.16 -5.93 -1.08
N ASN A 178 5.11 -7.27 -1.07
CA ASN A 178 6.28 -8.12 -0.88
C ASN A 178 7.27 -8.01 -2.05
N LEU A 179 6.77 -7.97 -3.29
CA LEU A 179 7.60 -7.79 -4.47
C LEU A 179 8.33 -6.45 -4.44
N LEU A 180 7.66 -5.36 -4.07
CA LEU A 180 8.28 -4.04 -3.90
C LEU A 180 9.38 -4.08 -2.84
N CYS A 181 9.16 -4.76 -1.71
CA CYS A 181 10.19 -4.94 -0.70
C CYS A 181 11.41 -5.69 -1.26
N ALA A 182 11.19 -6.78 -2.00
CA ALA A 182 12.28 -7.54 -2.63
C ALA A 182 13.07 -6.71 -3.66
N LEU A 183 12.38 -5.92 -4.48
CA LEU A 183 13.04 -5.03 -5.44
C LEU A 183 13.87 -3.96 -4.74
N VAL A 184 13.35 -3.35 -3.67
CA VAL A 184 14.08 -2.37 -2.85
C VAL A 184 15.29 -3.01 -2.16
N GLU A 185 15.14 -4.22 -1.62
CA GLU A 185 16.26 -4.97 -1.02
C GLU A 185 17.35 -5.25 -2.07
N GLY A 186 16.97 -5.66 -3.28
CA GLY A 186 17.88 -5.89 -4.38
C GLY A 186 18.71 -4.65 -4.75
N GLU A 187 18.05 -3.52 -4.85
CA GLU A 187 18.68 -2.24 -5.19
C GLU A 187 19.60 -1.72 -4.08
N LEU A 188 19.18 -1.81 -2.81
CA LEU A 188 19.91 -1.26 -1.68
C LEU A 188 21.09 -2.14 -1.24
N PHE A 189 20.96 -3.44 -1.34
CA PHE A 189 21.89 -4.40 -0.74
C PHE A 189 22.54 -5.35 -1.75
N GLY A 190 22.17 -5.27 -3.04
CA GLY A 190 22.78 -6.08 -4.12
C GLY A 190 22.42 -7.56 -4.05
N ILE A 191 21.18 -7.88 -3.66
CA ILE A 191 20.70 -9.25 -3.38
C ILE A 191 19.78 -9.72 -4.50
#